data_246ffb72514b662f6f48d6d95cef59b4
#
_entry.id   246ffb72514b662f6f48d6d95cef59b4
#
_cell.length_a   1.000
_cell.length_b   1.000
_cell.length_c   1.000
_cell.angle_alpha   90.00
_cell.angle_beta   90.00
_cell.angle_gamma   90.00
#
_symmetry.space_group_name_H-M   'P 1'
#
loop_
_entity.id
_entity.type
_entity.pdbx_description
1 polymer ?
#
loop_
_entity_poly.entity_id
_entity_poly.type
_entity_poly.pdbx_seq_one_letter_code
_entity_poly.pdbx_strand_id
1 'polypeptide(L)'
;MTETKRLMSWSLRVLPLLIVVPLLTAQSARVDDAALKRAGQTGDDWLTYGLNQSETRFSPLKEIDTTNVSRLGLAWAFDLKSGGGGQEATPLVANGVIYTVTNWSVVIAIDARTGQEKWRWDPWVNQAQVRPEICCGVVNRGLALYQGMVFVPVIDGRLQALDADTGKVIWEARVAFPQDHYTLTMAPRIAKGKVFIGASGGDRPTRGFFDAYDAMTGRRAWRFWTVPGDPAKPFENAAMKKAAETWDKEWWKNGGGGAVWDGFAYDADAGLVYVGTGNAQPWTFHHRSSRDKDNLYVCSILAVDVDTGELKWHYQVVPGDNWDFDSVQHLILADLTINGRPRKVIMQANKDAFYYVVDRISGQFISAGPFSQVTWAKGIDPKTGRPIVNEEAFYGTDAILISPGGGGAHNWSPMSFSPLTGLAYIPTSTANSFSYAAESPFNPRPGAMTGTVRPAPTPARPSPPAIGPPPIEGPGGRGALVAWDPVAQQMRWRMPGGGGIGGGTLATAGNLVFQSLSDGRLIAYSADTGVKLHEIQTGLRSGMGPPITYRVDGKQYVALMGGVGTVTLGNAGPGNQPTPFAPKLMTFVLDGTATSSSAQ
;
A
#
# COMPACT_ATOMS: atom_id res chain seq x y z
N MET A 1 -48.47 94.86 -19.25
CA MET A 1 -49.10 93.51 -19.27
C MET A 1 -48.14 92.58 -20.04
N THR A 2 -47.29 91.90 -19.37
CA THR A 2 -46.34 90.92 -19.98
C THR A 2 -46.19 89.79 -19.00
N GLU A 3 -46.72 88.61 -19.35
CA GLU A 3 -46.61 87.39 -18.61
C GLU A 3 -45.26 86.75 -18.88
N THR A 4 -44.56 86.42 -17.81
CA THR A 4 -43.26 85.67 -17.85
C THR A 4 -43.53 84.20 -17.56
N LYS A 5 -43.40 83.33 -18.58
CA LYS A 5 -43.43 81.88 -18.43
C LYS A 5 -42.12 81.40 -17.84
N ARG A 6 -42.13 80.72 -16.66
CA ARG A 6 -41.02 79.98 -16.10
C ARG A 6 -40.99 78.55 -16.71
N LEU A 7 -39.89 78.24 -17.35
CA LEU A 7 -39.53 76.88 -17.78
C LEU A 7 -38.93 76.11 -16.58
N MET A 8 -39.55 75.02 -16.19
CA MET A 8 -39.07 74.07 -15.18
C MET A 8 -38.17 73.01 -15.89
N SER A 9 -36.88 73.01 -15.68
CA SER A 9 -35.96 72.00 -16.19
C SER A 9 -35.92 70.77 -15.21
N TRP A 10 -36.37 69.65 -15.70
CA TRP A 10 -36.21 68.37 -14.99
C TRP A 10 -34.84 67.75 -15.32
N SER A 11 -33.95 67.71 -14.36
CA SER A 11 -32.69 66.96 -14.44
C SER A 11 -32.95 65.51 -14.02
N LEU A 12 -32.92 64.58 -14.99
CA LEU A 12 -32.87 63.13 -14.72
C LEU A 12 -31.52 62.76 -14.09
N ARG A 13 -31.52 62.41 -12.83
CA ARG A 13 -30.36 61.77 -12.19
C ARG A 13 -30.39 60.30 -12.52
N VAL A 14 -29.51 59.84 -13.40
CA VAL A 14 -29.22 58.42 -13.65
C VAL A 14 -28.38 57.90 -12.48
N LEU A 15 -28.95 57.07 -11.62
CA LEU A 15 -28.23 56.33 -10.59
C LEU A 15 -27.52 55.14 -11.28
N PRO A 16 -26.19 54.94 -11.14
CA PRO A 16 -25.56 53.75 -11.65
C PRO A 16 -25.98 52.54 -10.79
N LEU A 17 -26.66 51.57 -11.40
CA LEU A 17 -26.97 50.28 -10.80
C LEU A 17 -25.65 49.47 -10.72
N LEU A 18 -25.01 49.41 -9.55
CA LEU A 18 -23.91 48.50 -9.26
C LEU A 18 -24.48 47.08 -9.26
N ILE A 19 -24.27 46.35 -10.36
CA ILE A 19 -24.53 44.90 -10.42
C ILE A 19 -23.41 44.25 -9.62
N VAL A 20 -23.69 43.91 -8.38
CA VAL A 20 -22.83 42.99 -7.57
C VAL A 20 -23.07 41.60 -8.14
N VAL A 21 -22.16 41.14 -9.00
CA VAL A 21 -22.10 39.75 -9.42
C VAL A 21 -21.55 38.97 -8.20
N PRO A 22 -22.32 38.09 -7.56
CA PRO A 22 -21.76 37.24 -6.54
C PRO A 22 -20.68 36.36 -7.20
N LEU A 23 -19.43 36.51 -6.82
CA LEU A 23 -18.42 35.48 -7.05
C LEU A 23 -18.90 34.24 -6.31
N LEU A 24 -19.61 33.35 -7.00
CA LEU A 24 -19.76 31.97 -6.59
C LEU A 24 -18.35 31.37 -6.54
N THR A 25 -17.72 31.41 -5.38
CA THR A 25 -16.59 30.53 -5.11
C THR A 25 -17.15 29.12 -5.23
N ALA A 26 -16.81 28.46 -6.34
CA ALA A 26 -17.14 27.05 -6.51
C ALA A 26 -16.52 26.34 -5.31
N GLN A 27 -17.35 25.93 -4.38
CA GLN A 27 -16.92 25.10 -3.27
C GLN A 27 -16.37 23.83 -3.88
N SER A 28 -15.08 23.54 -3.66
CA SER A 28 -14.42 22.35 -4.20
C SER A 28 -15.28 21.11 -3.89
N ALA A 29 -15.52 20.28 -4.90
CA ALA A 29 -16.38 19.11 -4.73
C ALA A 29 -15.77 18.20 -3.65
N ARG A 30 -16.53 17.98 -2.57
CA ARG A 30 -16.07 17.11 -1.48
C ARG A 30 -15.97 15.67 -1.96
N VAL A 31 -14.88 14.99 -1.58
CA VAL A 31 -14.74 13.55 -1.79
C VAL A 31 -15.75 12.83 -0.89
N ASP A 32 -16.79 12.25 -1.46
CA ASP A 32 -17.82 11.47 -0.79
C ASP A 32 -17.88 10.03 -1.35
N ASP A 33 -18.80 9.19 -0.85
CA ASP A 33 -18.93 7.81 -1.33
C ASP A 33 -19.23 7.74 -2.83
N ALA A 34 -19.96 8.71 -3.38
CA ALA A 34 -20.27 8.78 -4.80
C ALA A 34 -19.02 9.15 -5.62
N ALA A 35 -18.19 10.07 -5.14
CA ALA A 35 -16.91 10.42 -5.76
C ALA A 35 -15.94 9.22 -5.70
N LEU A 36 -15.84 8.53 -4.55
CA LEU A 36 -15.01 7.35 -4.39
C LEU A 36 -15.46 6.19 -5.30
N LYS A 37 -16.77 5.98 -5.47
CA LYS A 37 -17.31 4.97 -6.40
C LYS A 37 -16.97 5.30 -7.86
N ARG A 38 -16.86 6.58 -8.22
CA ARG A 38 -16.46 7.04 -9.57
C ARG A 38 -14.96 7.28 -9.73
N ALA A 39 -14.17 7.11 -8.67
CA ALA A 39 -12.74 7.36 -8.70
C ALA A 39 -12.07 6.58 -9.84
N GLY A 40 -11.16 7.24 -10.57
CA GLY A 40 -10.46 6.67 -11.72
C GLY A 40 -11.25 6.67 -13.02
N GLN A 41 -12.48 7.20 -13.10
CA GLN A 41 -13.24 7.27 -14.35
C GLN A 41 -12.71 8.36 -15.30
N THR A 42 -12.30 9.51 -14.79
CA THR A 42 -11.74 10.62 -15.59
C THR A 42 -10.21 10.69 -15.53
N GLY A 43 -9.62 10.25 -14.41
CA GLY A 43 -8.20 10.34 -14.14
C GLY A 43 -7.72 11.74 -13.72
N ASP A 44 -8.61 12.72 -13.58
CA ASP A 44 -8.24 14.08 -13.15
C ASP A 44 -7.65 14.09 -11.74
N ASP A 45 -8.24 13.31 -10.86
CA ASP A 45 -7.85 13.14 -9.46
C ASP A 45 -7.27 11.74 -9.20
N TRP A 46 -6.58 11.60 -8.04
CA TRP A 46 -6.13 10.33 -7.48
C TRP A 46 -6.66 10.20 -6.05
N LEU A 47 -7.91 9.75 -5.90
CA LEU A 47 -8.68 9.90 -4.66
C LEU A 47 -8.41 8.85 -3.59
N THR A 48 -7.87 7.67 -3.97
CA THR A 48 -7.56 6.58 -3.04
C THR A 48 -6.17 6.02 -3.32
N TYR A 49 -5.63 5.20 -2.43
CA TYR A 49 -4.31 4.59 -2.56
C TYR A 49 -4.09 3.92 -3.93
N GLY A 50 -5.06 3.13 -4.40
CA GLY A 50 -5.01 2.44 -5.70
C GLY A 50 -5.74 3.15 -6.83
N LEU A 51 -5.97 4.46 -6.75
CA LEU A 51 -6.76 5.31 -7.65
C LEU A 51 -8.28 5.13 -7.48
N ASN A 52 -8.75 3.90 -7.32
CA ASN A 52 -10.15 3.54 -7.14
C ASN A 52 -10.31 2.48 -6.03
N GLN A 53 -11.55 2.18 -5.65
CA GLN A 53 -11.84 1.21 -4.59
C GLN A 53 -11.48 -0.24 -4.95
N SER A 54 -11.31 -0.53 -6.25
CA SER A 54 -10.81 -1.82 -6.76
C SER A 54 -9.28 -1.92 -6.74
N GLU A 55 -8.58 -0.84 -6.35
CA GLU A 55 -7.13 -0.76 -6.16
C GLU A 55 -6.32 -1.08 -7.44
N THR A 56 -6.86 -0.79 -8.63
CA THR A 56 -6.24 -1.22 -9.91
C THR A 56 -4.97 -0.47 -10.27
N ARG A 57 -4.75 0.74 -9.74
CA ARG A 57 -3.66 1.65 -10.14
C ARG A 57 -3.56 1.82 -11.67
N PHE A 58 -4.72 1.81 -12.32
CA PHE A 58 -4.87 2.05 -13.75
C PHE A 58 -5.59 3.37 -14.00
N SER A 59 -4.91 4.32 -14.64
CA SER A 59 -5.48 5.62 -15.02
C SER A 59 -6.00 5.60 -16.44
N PRO A 60 -7.21 6.16 -16.71
CA PRO A 60 -7.75 6.30 -18.05
C PRO A 60 -7.07 7.42 -18.87
N LEU A 61 -6.15 8.20 -18.27
CA LEU A 61 -5.39 9.24 -18.96
C LEU A 61 -4.48 8.64 -20.04
N LYS A 62 -4.39 9.33 -21.18
CA LYS A 62 -3.63 8.89 -22.34
C LYS A 62 -2.94 10.05 -23.08
N GLU A 63 -2.89 11.24 -22.50
CA GLU A 63 -2.17 12.38 -23.08
C GLU A 63 -0.66 12.12 -23.09
N ILE A 64 -0.16 11.32 -22.12
CA ILE A 64 1.17 10.73 -22.15
C ILE A 64 1.01 9.29 -22.61
N ASP A 65 1.60 8.95 -23.75
CA ASP A 65 1.49 7.66 -24.40
C ASP A 65 2.86 7.14 -24.91
N THR A 66 2.85 5.99 -25.58
CA THR A 66 4.06 5.36 -26.11
C THR A 66 4.82 6.19 -27.16
N THR A 67 4.18 7.17 -27.80
CA THR A 67 4.77 7.98 -28.86
C THR A 67 5.46 9.25 -28.34
N ASN A 68 5.06 9.72 -27.15
CA ASN A 68 5.51 11.01 -26.61
C ASN A 68 6.15 10.94 -25.22
N VAL A 69 6.13 9.80 -24.54
CA VAL A 69 6.65 9.64 -23.17
C VAL A 69 8.13 10.01 -23.05
N SER A 70 8.91 9.94 -24.13
CA SER A 70 10.31 10.37 -24.17
C SER A 70 10.50 11.87 -23.94
N ARG A 71 9.44 12.68 -24.07
CA ARG A 71 9.41 14.12 -23.81
C ARG A 71 9.06 14.46 -22.35
N LEU A 72 8.85 13.43 -21.50
CA LEU A 72 8.50 13.65 -20.10
C LEU A 72 9.69 14.27 -19.35
N GLY A 73 9.48 15.45 -18.79
CA GLY A 73 10.50 16.19 -18.03
C GLY A 73 9.95 16.73 -16.72
N LEU A 74 10.82 17.21 -15.85
CA LEU A 74 10.45 17.75 -14.55
C LEU A 74 9.60 19.02 -14.68
N ALA A 75 8.41 19.02 -14.07
CA ALA A 75 7.56 20.19 -13.92
C ALA A 75 7.98 21.03 -12.69
N TRP A 76 8.12 20.35 -11.57
CA TRP A 76 8.57 20.92 -10.29
C TRP A 76 9.00 19.81 -9.32
N ALA A 77 9.78 20.17 -8.31
CA ALA A 77 10.17 19.33 -7.20
C ALA A 77 9.94 20.06 -5.88
N PHE A 78 9.43 19.36 -4.88
CA PHE A 78 9.16 19.90 -3.55
C PHE A 78 10.00 19.16 -2.51
N ASP A 79 10.74 19.89 -1.68
CA ASP A 79 11.52 19.33 -0.58
C ASP A 79 10.59 18.97 0.60
N LEU A 80 10.50 17.67 0.91
CA LEU A 80 9.62 17.19 1.96
C LEU A 80 10.10 17.58 3.38
N LYS A 81 11.37 17.96 3.53
CA LYS A 81 11.99 18.33 4.82
C LYS A 81 11.69 17.30 5.91
N SER A 82 11.76 16.02 5.54
CA SER A 82 11.41 14.89 6.40
C SER A 82 12.65 14.19 6.90
N GLY A 83 12.70 13.90 8.19
CA GLY A 83 13.65 12.97 8.78
C GLY A 83 13.09 11.56 8.83
N GLY A 84 13.92 10.54 8.86
CA GLY A 84 13.49 9.15 8.95
C GLY A 84 13.97 8.28 7.79
N GLY A 85 13.32 7.15 7.55
CA GLY A 85 13.67 6.20 6.50
C GLY A 85 13.27 6.61 5.09
N GLY A 86 13.09 5.62 4.23
CA GLY A 86 12.62 5.80 2.85
C GLY A 86 11.18 6.29 2.76
N GLN A 87 10.83 6.91 1.62
CA GLN A 87 9.46 7.34 1.35
C GLN A 87 8.69 6.19 0.70
N GLU A 88 7.55 5.79 1.28
CA GLU A 88 6.71 4.71 0.76
C GLU A 88 5.30 5.18 0.38
N ALA A 89 4.95 6.44 0.67
CA ALA A 89 3.60 6.93 0.51
C ALA A 89 3.17 7.05 -0.95
N THR A 90 1.92 6.70 -1.22
CA THR A 90 1.18 7.10 -2.41
C THR A 90 0.55 8.47 -2.14
N PRO A 91 0.93 9.55 -2.84
CA PRO A 91 0.22 10.83 -2.75
C PRO A 91 -1.22 10.71 -3.26
N LEU A 92 -2.14 11.50 -2.68
CA LEU A 92 -3.51 11.62 -3.18
C LEU A 92 -3.69 12.99 -3.84
N VAL A 93 -4.53 13.05 -4.86
CA VAL A 93 -4.85 14.30 -5.55
C VAL A 93 -6.36 14.48 -5.56
N ALA A 94 -6.80 15.64 -5.09
CA ALA A 94 -8.21 16.04 -5.15
C ALA A 94 -8.31 17.55 -5.40
N ASN A 95 -9.12 17.94 -6.38
CA ASN A 95 -9.40 19.34 -6.68
C ASN A 95 -8.14 20.22 -6.87
N GLY A 96 -7.11 19.70 -7.51
CA GLY A 96 -5.85 20.41 -7.77
C GLY A 96 -4.92 20.55 -6.55
N VAL A 97 -5.16 19.80 -5.48
CA VAL A 97 -4.30 19.71 -4.29
C VAL A 97 -3.74 18.31 -4.15
N ILE A 98 -2.42 18.21 -3.99
CA ILE A 98 -1.75 16.97 -3.59
C ILE A 98 -1.69 16.91 -2.08
N TYR A 99 -2.18 15.83 -1.50
CA TYR A 99 -2.03 15.48 -0.09
C TYR A 99 -1.04 14.34 0.04
N THR A 100 0.00 14.53 0.82
CA THR A 100 1.00 13.49 1.03
C THR A 100 1.43 13.40 2.49
N VAL A 101 2.03 12.27 2.86
CA VAL A 101 2.53 12.02 4.19
C VAL A 101 3.97 11.51 4.10
N THR A 102 4.80 11.97 5.01
CA THR A 102 6.20 11.58 5.09
C THR A 102 6.42 10.56 6.22
N ASN A 103 7.67 10.15 6.39
CA ASN A 103 8.13 9.48 7.60
C ASN A 103 7.69 10.29 8.84
N TRP A 104 7.54 9.66 9.95
CA TRP A 104 7.01 10.27 11.19
C TRP A 104 5.61 10.87 11.03
N SER A 105 4.91 10.53 9.93
CA SER A 105 3.51 10.88 9.67
C SER A 105 3.24 12.38 9.54
N VAL A 106 4.22 13.16 9.09
CA VAL A 106 4.02 14.58 8.77
C VAL A 106 3.21 14.70 7.48
N VAL A 107 2.07 15.39 7.53
CA VAL A 107 1.17 15.60 6.39
C VAL A 107 1.44 16.94 5.73
N ILE A 108 1.43 16.97 4.41
CA ILE A 108 1.67 18.17 3.62
C ILE A 108 0.61 18.26 2.52
N ALA A 109 -0.02 19.42 2.38
CA ALA A 109 -0.86 19.75 1.24
C ALA A 109 -0.11 20.71 0.31
N ILE A 110 -0.11 20.40 -0.99
CA ILE A 110 0.69 21.07 -2.00
C ILE A 110 -0.22 21.40 -3.19
N ASP A 111 -0.10 22.59 -3.73
CA ASP A 111 -0.76 22.94 -5.00
C ASP A 111 -0.23 22.04 -6.12
N ALA A 112 -1.09 21.26 -6.76
CA ALA A 112 -0.71 20.25 -7.75
C ALA A 112 -0.14 20.85 -9.05
N ARG A 113 -0.44 22.13 -9.33
CA ARG A 113 0.01 22.86 -10.50
C ARG A 113 1.41 23.45 -10.32
N THR A 114 1.66 24.04 -9.12
CA THR A 114 2.83 24.87 -8.87
C THR A 114 3.88 24.23 -7.98
N GLY A 115 3.51 23.20 -7.20
CA GLY A 115 4.36 22.60 -6.18
C GLY A 115 4.50 23.45 -4.91
N GLN A 116 3.69 24.50 -4.73
CA GLN A 116 3.75 25.35 -3.54
C GLN A 116 3.02 24.68 -2.36
N GLU A 117 3.66 24.73 -1.18
CA GLU A 117 3.04 24.25 0.07
C GLU A 117 1.83 25.12 0.43
N LYS A 118 0.68 24.49 0.68
CA LYS A 118 -0.52 25.14 1.18
C LYS A 118 -0.57 25.12 2.71
N TRP A 119 -0.30 23.96 3.27
CA TRP A 119 -0.17 23.78 4.71
C TRP A 119 0.63 22.52 5.03
N ARG A 120 1.14 22.46 6.25
CA ARG A 120 1.86 21.33 6.83
C ARG A 120 1.36 21.07 8.24
N TRP A 121 1.24 19.80 8.59
CA TRP A 121 0.88 19.37 9.92
C TRP A 121 1.86 18.31 10.42
N ASP A 122 2.38 18.49 11.64
CA ASP A 122 3.30 17.58 12.31
C ASP A 122 2.61 16.99 13.55
N PRO A 123 2.51 15.65 13.69
CA PRO A 123 1.89 14.97 14.82
C PRO A 123 2.71 15.03 16.12
N TRP A 124 3.92 15.54 16.08
CA TRP A 124 4.83 15.60 17.23
C TRP A 124 5.05 14.24 17.90
N VAL A 125 5.43 13.22 17.11
CA VAL A 125 5.66 11.85 17.59
C VAL A 125 6.84 11.83 18.57
N ASN A 126 6.65 11.18 19.73
CA ASN A 126 7.76 10.86 20.63
C ASN A 126 8.62 9.75 20.00
N GLN A 127 9.61 10.16 19.21
CA GLN A 127 10.46 9.25 18.46
C GLN A 127 11.23 8.27 19.34
N ALA A 128 11.68 8.70 20.53
CA ALA A 128 12.42 7.84 21.44
C ALA A 128 11.57 6.66 21.95
N GLN A 129 10.28 6.89 22.16
CA GLN A 129 9.34 5.85 22.58
C GLN A 129 8.95 4.90 21.45
N VAL A 130 8.79 5.42 20.22
CA VAL A 130 8.27 4.64 19.10
C VAL A 130 9.35 3.83 18.39
N ARG A 131 10.59 4.36 18.28
CA ARG A 131 11.68 3.71 17.54
C ARG A 131 11.97 2.26 17.94
N PRO A 132 12.01 1.89 19.23
CA PRO A 132 12.25 0.51 19.62
C PRO A 132 11.18 -0.47 19.13
N GLU A 133 9.98 0.02 18.81
CA GLU A 133 8.82 -0.78 18.41
C GLU A 133 8.69 -0.97 16.89
N ILE A 134 9.47 -0.21 16.11
CA ILE A 134 9.46 -0.30 14.65
C ILE A 134 10.32 -1.47 14.18
N CYS A 135 9.77 -2.39 13.37
CA CYS A 135 10.54 -3.50 12.83
C CYS A 135 11.36 -3.10 11.58
N CYS A 136 10.75 -2.39 10.63
CA CYS A 136 11.18 -2.44 9.22
C CYS A 136 11.40 -1.06 8.59
N GLY A 137 11.44 -0.01 9.38
CA GLY A 137 11.65 1.37 8.95
C GLY A 137 10.57 2.32 9.47
N VAL A 138 10.96 3.59 9.60
CA VAL A 138 10.00 4.66 9.87
C VAL A 138 9.33 4.99 8.55
N VAL A 139 8.16 4.43 8.32
CA VAL A 139 7.43 4.56 7.06
C VAL A 139 5.97 4.88 7.29
N ASN A 140 5.35 5.53 6.30
CA ASN A 140 3.92 5.71 6.20
C ASN A 140 3.54 5.55 4.72
N ARG A 141 2.54 4.71 4.40
CA ARG A 141 2.19 4.38 3.02
C ARG A 141 1.13 5.26 2.41
N GLY A 142 0.50 6.15 3.19
CA GLY A 142 -0.45 7.11 2.63
C GLY A 142 -1.56 7.55 3.56
N LEU A 143 -2.49 8.24 2.95
CA LEU A 143 -3.61 8.93 3.56
C LEU A 143 -4.94 8.42 2.98
N ALA A 144 -6.06 8.90 3.54
CA ALA A 144 -7.36 8.80 2.90
C ALA A 144 -8.06 10.17 2.90
N LEU A 145 -8.96 10.39 1.94
CA LEU A 145 -9.73 11.62 1.79
C LEU A 145 -11.22 11.31 1.89
N TYR A 146 -11.96 12.06 2.70
CA TYR A 146 -13.42 11.95 2.76
C TYR A 146 -14.06 13.17 3.41
N GLN A 147 -15.13 13.70 2.80
CA GLN A 147 -15.96 14.78 3.33
C GLN A 147 -15.19 16.04 3.80
N GLY A 148 -14.14 16.43 3.04
CA GLY A 148 -13.31 17.58 3.37
C GLY A 148 -12.29 17.31 4.48
N MET A 149 -12.03 16.04 4.78
CA MET A 149 -11.03 15.61 5.77
C MET A 149 -9.94 14.77 5.15
N VAL A 150 -8.73 14.88 5.73
CA VAL A 150 -7.57 14.02 5.47
C VAL A 150 -7.37 13.12 6.68
N PHE A 151 -7.42 11.81 6.48
CA PHE A 151 -7.19 10.83 7.54
C PHE A 151 -5.76 10.36 7.50
N VAL A 152 -5.05 10.52 8.60
CA VAL A 152 -3.64 10.16 8.73
C VAL A 152 -3.43 9.13 9.84
N PRO A 153 -2.84 7.96 9.51
CA PRO A 153 -2.35 7.03 10.51
C PRO A 153 -1.01 7.58 11.04
N VAL A 154 -0.97 7.89 12.32
CA VAL A 154 0.27 8.30 12.98
C VAL A 154 1.01 7.06 13.46
N ILE A 155 2.31 6.98 13.20
CA ILE A 155 3.12 5.80 13.49
C ILE A 155 3.08 5.37 14.97
N ASP A 156 2.72 6.28 15.88
CA ASP A 156 2.57 6.02 17.31
C ASP A 156 1.21 5.43 17.72
N GLY A 157 0.40 5.00 16.75
CA GLY A 157 -0.88 4.33 16.98
C GLY A 157 -2.10 5.25 17.06
N ARG A 158 -1.96 6.55 16.74
CA ARG A 158 -3.10 7.47 16.59
C ARG A 158 -3.64 7.44 15.17
N LEU A 159 -4.95 7.55 15.01
CA LEU A 159 -5.61 7.90 13.75
C LEU A 159 -6.20 9.29 13.92
N GLN A 160 -5.84 10.22 13.03
CA GLN A 160 -6.33 11.60 13.10
C GLN A 160 -7.04 12.00 11.81
N ALA A 161 -8.09 12.81 11.95
CA ALA A 161 -8.73 13.51 10.85
C ALA A 161 -8.31 14.99 10.89
N LEU A 162 -7.79 15.47 9.78
CA LEU A 162 -7.41 16.86 9.58
C LEU A 162 -8.39 17.52 8.63
N ASP A 163 -8.69 18.78 8.83
CA ASP A 163 -9.38 19.59 7.84
C ASP A 163 -8.55 19.72 6.57
N ALA A 164 -9.10 19.39 5.42
CA ALA A 164 -8.36 19.31 4.15
C ALA A 164 -7.87 20.69 3.65
N ASP A 165 -8.53 21.77 4.02
CA ASP A 165 -8.18 23.12 3.59
C ASP A 165 -7.11 23.77 4.48
N THR A 166 -7.09 23.41 5.78
CA THR A 166 -6.25 24.11 6.79
C THR A 166 -5.24 23.23 7.52
N GLY A 167 -5.35 21.91 7.43
CA GLY A 167 -4.51 20.97 8.19
C GLY A 167 -4.81 20.91 9.69
N LYS A 168 -5.87 21.57 10.17
CA LYS A 168 -6.23 21.55 11.60
C LYS A 168 -6.86 20.21 11.98
N VAL A 169 -6.51 19.71 13.16
CA VAL A 169 -7.08 18.47 13.70
C VAL A 169 -8.57 18.66 13.99
N ILE A 170 -9.42 17.81 13.44
CA ILE A 170 -10.86 17.74 13.69
C ILE A 170 -11.14 16.74 14.83
N TRP A 171 -10.58 15.53 14.74
CA TRP A 171 -10.67 14.52 15.77
C TRP A 171 -9.42 13.61 15.79
N GLU A 172 -9.22 12.94 16.91
CA GLU A 172 -8.20 11.92 17.12
C GLU A 172 -8.83 10.67 17.72
N ALA A 173 -8.39 9.49 17.25
CA ALA A 173 -8.73 8.20 17.85
C ALA A 173 -7.45 7.41 18.15
N ARG A 174 -7.44 6.67 19.25
CA ARG A 174 -6.35 5.74 19.61
C ARG A 174 -6.68 4.37 19.07
N VAL A 175 -5.93 3.90 18.06
CA VAL A 175 -6.05 2.58 17.43
C VAL A 175 -5.28 1.54 18.23
N ALA A 176 -4.03 1.86 18.57
CA ALA A 176 -3.09 0.98 19.24
C ALA A 176 -2.06 1.79 20.06
N PHE A 177 -1.22 1.10 20.81
CA PHE A 177 -0.18 1.71 21.64
C PHE A 177 1.19 1.14 21.30
N PRO A 178 2.24 1.97 21.16
CA PRO A 178 3.61 1.49 20.92
C PRO A 178 4.12 0.55 22.02
N GLN A 179 3.79 0.81 23.28
CA GLN A 179 4.18 -0.05 24.42
C GLN A 179 3.60 -1.46 24.33
N ASP A 180 2.55 -1.69 23.50
CA ASP A 180 2.00 -3.00 23.18
C ASP A 180 2.59 -3.55 21.88
N HIS A 181 3.70 -2.95 21.40
CA HIS A 181 4.45 -3.31 20.20
C HIS A 181 3.72 -3.06 18.86
N TYR A 182 2.73 -2.15 18.84
CA TYR A 182 2.03 -1.78 17.61
C TYR A 182 2.50 -0.44 17.05
N THR A 183 2.52 -0.36 15.73
CA THR A 183 2.69 0.88 14.97
C THR A 183 1.68 0.95 13.83
N LEU A 184 1.44 2.14 13.25
CA LEU A 184 0.59 2.30 12.08
C LEU A 184 1.44 2.74 10.89
N THR A 185 1.48 1.92 9.84
CA THR A 185 2.31 2.16 8.64
C THR A 185 1.52 2.13 7.34
N MET A 186 0.30 1.61 7.34
CA MET A 186 -0.53 1.45 6.15
C MET A 186 -1.28 2.75 5.77
N ALA A 187 -1.67 2.88 4.52
CA ALA A 187 -2.65 3.87 4.09
C ALA A 187 -4.06 3.41 4.50
N PRO A 188 -4.86 4.25 5.20
CA PRO A 188 -6.24 3.90 5.51
C PRO A 188 -7.10 3.84 4.25
N ARG A 189 -8.22 3.14 4.30
CA ARG A 189 -9.21 3.08 3.22
C ARG A 189 -10.56 3.62 3.70
N ILE A 190 -11.34 4.16 2.78
CA ILE A 190 -12.70 4.65 3.05
C ILE A 190 -13.73 3.79 2.34
N ALA A 191 -14.75 3.37 3.09
CA ALA A 191 -15.93 2.72 2.54
C ALA A 191 -17.17 3.03 3.40
N LYS A 192 -18.26 3.43 2.78
CA LYS A 192 -19.56 3.73 3.45
C LYS A 192 -19.39 4.59 4.71
N GLY A 193 -18.68 5.72 4.58
CA GLY A 193 -18.47 6.65 5.69
C GLY A 193 -17.62 6.10 6.84
N LYS A 194 -16.86 5.02 6.64
CA LYS A 194 -15.95 4.45 7.64
C LYS A 194 -14.50 4.50 7.16
N VAL A 195 -13.60 4.73 8.10
CA VAL A 195 -12.14 4.65 7.91
C VAL A 195 -11.66 3.30 8.41
N PHE A 196 -11.03 2.53 7.52
CA PHE A 196 -10.45 1.22 7.82
C PHE A 196 -8.95 1.36 8.07
N ILE A 197 -8.48 0.76 9.15
CA ILE A 197 -7.09 0.79 9.58
C ILE A 197 -6.71 -0.50 10.31
N GLY A 198 -5.56 -1.05 10.00
CA GLY A 198 -4.93 -2.13 10.74
C GLY A 198 -3.67 -1.67 11.45
N ALA A 199 -3.05 -2.54 12.21
CA ALA A 199 -1.82 -2.26 12.92
C ALA A 199 -0.67 -3.18 12.47
N SER A 200 0.52 -2.62 12.37
CA SER A 200 1.78 -3.35 12.21
C SER A 200 2.25 -3.90 13.56
N GLY A 201 3.11 -4.88 13.56
CA GLY A 201 3.66 -5.51 14.75
C GLY A 201 3.89 -7.02 14.59
N GLY A 202 3.78 -7.53 13.35
CA GLY A 202 3.84 -8.97 13.05
C GLY A 202 5.08 -9.70 13.56
N ASP A 203 6.22 -9.03 13.68
CA ASP A 203 7.46 -9.60 14.22
C ASP A 203 7.61 -9.43 15.74
N ARG A 204 6.57 -8.95 16.39
CA ARG A 204 6.49 -8.70 17.83
C ARG A 204 5.46 -9.63 18.47
N PRO A 205 5.41 -9.77 19.80
CA PRO A 205 4.40 -10.58 20.46
C PRO A 205 3.02 -9.91 20.43
N THR A 206 2.50 -9.65 19.22
CA THR A 206 1.25 -8.95 19.00
C THR A 206 0.16 -9.88 18.47
N ARG A 207 -1.07 -9.54 18.77
CA ARG A 207 -2.27 -10.14 18.21
C ARG A 207 -2.81 -9.24 17.10
N GLY A 208 -2.83 -9.72 15.87
CA GLY A 208 -3.28 -8.94 14.72
C GLY A 208 -4.75 -8.53 14.80
N PHE A 209 -5.06 -7.35 14.26
CA PHE A 209 -6.42 -6.83 14.16
C PHE A 209 -6.51 -5.74 13.08
N PHE A 210 -7.75 -5.40 12.72
CA PHE A 210 -8.09 -4.18 12.02
C PHE A 210 -9.43 -3.62 12.52
N ASP A 211 -9.59 -2.31 12.35
CA ASP A 211 -10.71 -1.55 12.86
C ASP A 211 -11.43 -0.79 11.75
N ALA A 212 -12.73 -0.53 11.96
CA ALA A 212 -13.49 0.49 11.26
C ALA A 212 -13.86 1.63 12.22
N TYR A 213 -13.60 2.86 11.81
CA TYR A 213 -13.97 4.07 12.53
C TYR A 213 -14.99 4.86 11.73
N ASP A 214 -16.00 5.41 12.38
CA ASP A 214 -16.89 6.39 11.77
C ASP A 214 -16.05 7.61 11.33
N ALA A 215 -16.10 7.95 10.05
CA ALA A 215 -15.25 8.98 9.47
C ALA A 215 -15.53 10.38 10.02
N MET A 216 -16.77 10.65 10.42
CA MET A 216 -17.16 11.99 10.90
C MET A 216 -16.80 12.21 12.36
N THR A 217 -16.80 11.16 13.18
CA THR A 217 -16.68 11.28 14.64
C THR A 217 -15.42 10.66 15.22
N GLY A 218 -14.69 9.83 14.47
CA GLY A 218 -13.54 9.07 14.96
C GLY A 218 -13.92 7.96 15.97
N ARG A 219 -15.21 7.67 16.15
CA ARG A 219 -15.65 6.60 17.03
C ARG A 219 -15.48 5.25 16.33
N ARG A 220 -14.83 4.28 17.04
CA ARG A 220 -14.69 2.93 16.51
C ARG A 220 -16.05 2.27 16.38
N ALA A 221 -16.39 1.84 15.15
CA ALA A 221 -17.62 1.12 14.84
C ALA A 221 -17.49 -0.35 15.26
N TRP A 222 -16.38 -1.00 14.87
CA TRP A 222 -16.08 -2.37 15.22
C TRP A 222 -14.58 -2.67 15.10
N ARG A 223 -14.13 -3.78 15.71
CA ARG A 223 -12.80 -4.38 15.59
C ARG A 223 -12.92 -5.83 15.18
N PHE A 224 -12.10 -6.27 14.25
CA PHE A 224 -11.91 -7.68 13.90
C PHE A 224 -10.50 -8.13 14.30
N TRP A 225 -10.41 -9.14 15.16
CA TRP A 225 -9.16 -9.80 15.49
C TRP A 225 -8.85 -10.85 14.43
N THR A 226 -7.60 -10.95 13.98
CA THR A 226 -7.17 -11.90 12.94
C THR A 226 -6.63 -13.21 13.50
N VAL A 227 -6.38 -13.26 14.80
CA VAL A 227 -5.93 -14.45 15.54
C VAL A 227 -6.77 -14.61 16.79
N PRO A 228 -7.17 -15.84 17.18
CA PRO A 228 -7.95 -16.06 18.39
C PRO A 228 -7.15 -15.72 19.65
N GLY A 229 -7.84 -15.26 20.68
CA GLY A 229 -7.27 -14.95 21.99
C GLY A 229 -7.08 -16.19 22.87
N ASP A 230 -6.85 -15.93 24.16
CA ASP A 230 -6.74 -16.95 25.21
C ASP A 230 -8.01 -17.81 25.28
N PRO A 231 -7.93 -19.15 25.06
CA PRO A 231 -9.09 -20.03 25.07
C PRO A 231 -9.74 -20.19 26.45
N ALA A 232 -9.09 -19.74 27.51
CA ALA A 232 -9.71 -19.68 28.85
C ALA A 232 -10.73 -18.53 28.98
N LYS A 233 -10.79 -17.61 27.98
CA LYS A 233 -11.70 -16.47 27.93
C LYS A 233 -12.74 -16.66 26.82
N PRO A 234 -13.91 -16.01 26.90
CA PRO A 234 -14.87 -16.02 25.82
C PRO A 234 -14.24 -15.43 24.55
N PHE A 235 -14.46 -16.06 23.39
CA PHE A 235 -14.07 -15.52 22.10
C PHE A 235 -15.00 -14.37 21.69
N GLU A 236 -14.46 -13.40 21.00
CA GLU A 236 -15.17 -12.17 20.60
C GLU A 236 -16.33 -12.44 19.64
N ASN A 237 -16.20 -13.48 18.80
CA ASN A 237 -17.21 -13.88 17.82
C ASN A 237 -17.02 -15.33 17.36
N ALA A 238 -17.94 -15.81 16.52
CA ALA A 238 -17.93 -17.19 16.01
C ALA A 238 -16.70 -17.48 15.13
N ALA A 239 -16.17 -16.48 14.39
CA ALA A 239 -14.98 -16.66 13.57
C ALA A 239 -13.75 -16.95 14.46
N MET A 240 -13.57 -16.22 15.56
CA MET A 240 -12.47 -16.44 16.50
C MET A 240 -12.60 -17.80 17.23
N LYS A 241 -13.83 -18.20 17.59
CA LYS A 241 -14.07 -19.52 18.16
C LYS A 241 -13.66 -20.64 17.19
N LYS A 242 -14.07 -20.54 15.93
CA LYS A 242 -13.68 -21.50 14.87
C LYS A 242 -12.17 -21.49 14.62
N ALA A 243 -11.57 -20.30 14.55
CA ALA A 243 -10.13 -20.17 14.35
C ALA A 243 -9.32 -20.88 15.44
N ALA A 244 -9.75 -20.81 16.70
CA ALA A 244 -9.05 -21.44 17.84
C ALA A 244 -8.90 -22.97 17.68
N GLU A 245 -9.77 -23.64 16.93
CA GLU A 245 -9.69 -25.09 16.65
C GLU A 245 -8.47 -25.45 15.76
N THR A 246 -7.94 -24.43 15.05
CA THR A 246 -6.79 -24.57 14.16
C THR A 246 -5.45 -24.18 14.81
N TRP A 247 -5.47 -23.99 16.10
CA TRP A 247 -4.30 -23.70 16.93
C TRP A 247 -4.17 -24.74 18.01
N ASP A 248 -2.94 -24.92 18.52
CA ASP A 248 -2.64 -25.66 19.74
C ASP A 248 -1.49 -24.99 20.49
N LYS A 249 -1.02 -25.57 21.59
CA LYS A 249 -0.06 -24.95 22.50
C LYS A 249 -0.59 -23.60 23.03
N GLU A 250 0.28 -22.72 23.44
CA GLU A 250 -0.06 -21.45 24.11
C GLU A 250 0.23 -20.24 23.23
N TRP A 251 -0.24 -20.26 21.95
CA TRP A 251 0.00 -19.21 20.96
C TRP A 251 -0.31 -17.80 21.46
N TRP A 252 -1.37 -17.66 22.26
CA TRP A 252 -1.84 -16.37 22.76
C TRP A 252 -0.84 -15.67 23.68
N LYS A 253 0.09 -16.39 24.33
CA LYS A 253 1.17 -15.80 25.15
C LYS A 253 2.16 -14.99 24.31
N ASN A 254 2.27 -15.34 23.02
CA ASN A 254 3.12 -14.68 22.05
C ASN A 254 2.34 -13.89 21.00
N GLY A 255 1.04 -13.68 21.23
CA GLY A 255 0.16 -12.92 20.34
C GLY A 255 -0.33 -13.68 19.10
N GLY A 256 0.45 -14.60 18.55
CA GLY A 256 0.10 -15.42 17.37
C GLY A 256 0.33 -14.76 16.00
N GLY A 257 0.51 -13.45 15.93
CA GLY A 257 0.77 -12.71 14.69
C GLY A 257 -0.49 -12.26 13.96
N GLY A 258 -0.52 -12.37 12.63
CA GLY A 258 -1.66 -11.98 11.79
C GLY A 258 -1.85 -10.47 11.67
N ALA A 259 -0.80 -9.66 11.82
CA ALA A 259 -0.86 -8.21 11.73
C ALA A 259 -1.42 -7.73 10.38
N VAL A 260 -2.17 -6.62 10.39
CA VAL A 260 -2.74 -6.01 9.20
C VAL A 260 -2.03 -4.68 8.95
N TRP A 261 -0.92 -4.74 8.21
CA TRP A 261 -0.05 -3.58 7.99
C TRP A 261 -0.14 -2.99 6.56
N ASP A 262 -0.94 -3.62 5.67
CA ASP A 262 -1.32 -3.13 4.33
C ASP A 262 -2.49 -3.96 3.79
N GLY A 263 -2.78 -3.92 2.46
CA GLY A 263 -3.66 -4.84 1.74
C GLY A 263 -5.15 -4.73 2.03
N PHE A 264 -5.79 -3.62 1.60
CA PHE A 264 -7.24 -3.45 1.62
C PHE A 264 -7.78 -3.19 0.22
N ALA A 265 -8.98 -3.70 -0.07
CA ALA A 265 -9.80 -3.34 -1.21
C ALA A 265 -11.28 -3.34 -0.80
N TYR A 266 -12.13 -2.62 -1.55
CA TYR A 266 -13.56 -2.53 -1.23
C TYR A 266 -14.42 -2.78 -2.47
N ASP A 267 -15.38 -3.70 -2.36
CA ASP A 267 -16.43 -3.92 -3.36
C ASP A 267 -17.73 -3.27 -2.86
N ALA A 268 -18.06 -2.10 -3.43
CA ALA A 268 -19.25 -1.34 -3.04
C ALA A 268 -20.56 -2.05 -3.38
N ASP A 269 -20.57 -2.89 -4.41
CA ASP A 269 -21.77 -3.63 -4.84
C ASP A 269 -22.01 -4.87 -3.96
N ALA A 270 -20.95 -5.51 -3.48
CA ALA A 270 -21.03 -6.62 -2.53
C ALA A 270 -21.13 -6.19 -1.06
N GLY A 271 -20.77 -4.93 -0.75
CA GLY A 271 -20.67 -4.44 0.63
C GLY A 271 -19.55 -5.11 1.42
N LEU A 272 -18.49 -5.58 0.74
CA LEU A 272 -17.39 -6.33 1.34
C LEU A 272 -16.09 -5.55 1.32
N VAL A 273 -15.41 -5.51 2.46
CA VAL A 273 -14.02 -5.09 2.59
C VAL A 273 -13.14 -6.34 2.58
N TYR A 274 -12.14 -6.34 1.71
CA TYR A 274 -11.15 -7.40 1.63
C TYR A 274 -9.89 -6.96 2.33
N VAL A 275 -9.31 -7.85 3.14
CA VAL A 275 -8.19 -7.56 4.02
C VAL A 275 -7.18 -8.68 3.96
N GLY A 276 -5.92 -8.34 3.74
CA GLY A 276 -4.81 -9.28 3.88
C GLY A 276 -4.33 -9.35 5.32
N THR A 277 -3.90 -10.53 5.78
CA THR A 277 -3.33 -10.73 7.10
C THR A 277 -1.88 -11.17 7.02
N GLY A 278 -1.08 -10.77 8.00
CA GLY A 278 0.34 -11.01 8.09
C GLY A 278 0.72 -12.41 8.56
N ASN A 279 2.02 -12.57 8.71
CA ASN A 279 2.70 -13.78 9.15
C ASN A 279 2.26 -14.28 10.53
N ALA A 280 2.56 -15.53 10.80
CA ALA A 280 2.41 -16.12 12.13
C ALA A 280 3.55 -15.73 13.07
N GLN A 281 3.28 -15.66 14.39
CA GLN A 281 4.28 -15.32 15.40
C GLN A 281 4.24 -16.28 16.59
N PRO A 282 5.37 -16.86 17.03
CA PRO A 282 6.69 -16.92 16.35
C PRO A 282 6.63 -17.57 14.97
N TRP A 283 7.59 -17.27 14.08
CA TRP A 283 7.55 -17.78 12.69
C TRP A 283 7.53 -19.31 12.62
N THR A 284 8.40 -19.97 13.40
CA THR A 284 8.47 -21.43 13.35
C THR A 284 7.32 -22.09 14.14
N PHE A 285 6.72 -23.11 13.53
CA PHE A 285 5.69 -23.91 14.19
C PHE A 285 6.18 -24.57 15.49
N HIS A 286 7.48 -24.87 15.62
CA HIS A 286 8.05 -25.49 16.82
C HIS A 286 7.73 -24.73 18.11
N HIS A 287 7.62 -23.42 18.03
CA HIS A 287 7.39 -22.53 19.18
C HIS A 287 5.95 -22.00 19.29
N ARG A 288 5.10 -22.30 18.33
CA ARG A 288 3.77 -21.70 18.21
C ARG A 288 2.64 -22.72 18.24
N SER A 289 2.75 -23.80 17.44
CA SER A 289 1.66 -24.72 17.20
C SER A 289 2.20 -26.06 16.69
N SER A 290 1.36 -27.06 16.51
CA SER A 290 1.72 -28.29 15.80
C SER A 290 1.75 -28.03 14.30
N ARG A 291 2.54 -28.80 13.58
CA ARG A 291 2.78 -28.61 12.15
C ARG A 291 1.54 -28.79 11.27
N ASP A 292 0.59 -29.61 11.71
CA ASP A 292 -0.67 -29.90 11.02
C ASP A 292 -1.76 -28.84 11.26
N LYS A 293 -1.46 -27.81 12.05
CA LYS A 293 -2.39 -26.74 12.40
C LYS A 293 -2.30 -25.58 11.43
N ASP A 294 -3.43 -25.16 10.90
CA ASP A 294 -3.53 -24.10 9.90
C ASP A 294 -3.29 -22.69 10.46
N ASN A 295 -3.52 -22.48 11.75
CA ASN A 295 -3.38 -21.22 12.46
C ASN A 295 -4.19 -20.06 11.83
N LEU A 296 -5.52 -20.26 11.70
CA LEU A 296 -6.41 -19.22 11.18
C LEU A 296 -6.43 -17.97 12.08
N TYR A 297 -6.32 -16.76 11.52
CA TYR A 297 -6.29 -16.41 10.08
C TYR A 297 -4.96 -15.75 9.69
N VAL A 298 -3.81 -16.30 10.03
CA VAL A 298 -2.53 -15.79 9.50
C VAL A 298 -2.44 -16.04 8.00
N CYS A 299 -1.67 -15.24 7.27
CA CYS A 299 -1.42 -15.37 5.83
C CYS A 299 -2.70 -15.64 5.02
N SER A 300 -3.74 -14.84 5.25
CA SER A 300 -5.06 -15.04 4.67
C SER A 300 -5.58 -13.79 3.97
N ILE A 301 -6.47 -13.98 3.02
CA ILE A 301 -7.36 -12.95 2.49
C ILE A 301 -8.72 -13.14 3.18
N LEU A 302 -9.20 -12.10 3.84
CA LEU A 302 -10.48 -12.09 4.54
C LEU A 302 -11.46 -11.19 3.79
N ALA A 303 -12.72 -11.60 3.69
CA ALA A 303 -13.82 -10.74 3.29
C ALA A 303 -14.74 -10.50 4.48
N VAL A 304 -14.90 -9.25 4.86
CA VAL A 304 -15.76 -8.85 5.97
C VAL A 304 -16.84 -7.90 5.52
N ASP A 305 -17.99 -8.01 6.14
CA ASP A 305 -19.09 -7.08 5.95
C ASP A 305 -18.69 -5.67 6.41
N VAL A 306 -18.84 -4.68 5.54
CA VAL A 306 -18.39 -3.31 5.76
C VAL A 306 -19.09 -2.63 6.95
N ASP A 307 -20.33 -3.01 7.24
CA ASP A 307 -21.12 -2.39 8.30
C ASP A 307 -20.92 -3.04 9.66
N THR A 308 -20.81 -4.37 9.70
CA THR A 308 -20.80 -5.14 10.94
C THR A 308 -19.43 -5.68 11.34
N GLY A 309 -18.48 -5.77 10.41
CA GLY A 309 -17.19 -6.45 10.64
C GLY A 309 -17.31 -7.98 10.72
N GLU A 310 -18.45 -8.55 10.32
CA GLU A 310 -18.65 -10.00 10.30
C GLU A 310 -17.86 -10.65 9.16
N LEU A 311 -17.10 -11.71 9.46
CA LEU A 311 -16.39 -12.48 8.44
C LEU A 311 -17.39 -13.25 7.57
N LYS A 312 -17.35 -13.00 6.25
CA LYS A 312 -18.18 -13.71 5.26
C LYS A 312 -17.46 -14.92 4.70
N TRP A 313 -16.18 -14.76 4.35
CA TRP A 313 -15.33 -15.85 3.93
C TRP A 313 -13.84 -15.52 4.17
N HIS A 314 -13.00 -16.53 4.12
CA HIS A 314 -11.54 -16.39 4.08
C HIS A 314 -10.95 -17.35 3.05
N TYR A 315 -9.81 -16.98 2.51
CA TYR A 315 -8.91 -17.84 1.74
C TYR A 315 -7.53 -17.77 2.39
N GLN A 316 -7.05 -18.87 2.94
CA GLN A 316 -5.73 -18.93 3.56
C GLN A 316 -4.68 -19.30 2.52
N VAL A 317 -3.78 -18.37 2.22
CA VAL A 317 -2.74 -18.48 1.20
C VAL A 317 -1.65 -19.45 1.66
N VAL A 318 -1.15 -19.29 2.89
CA VAL A 318 -0.13 -20.14 3.48
C VAL A 318 -0.61 -20.66 4.83
N PRO A 319 -1.28 -21.83 4.87
CA PRO A 319 -1.67 -22.47 6.12
C PRO A 319 -0.45 -22.82 6.99
N GLY A 320 -0.52 -22.47 8.29
CA GLY A 320 0.54 -22.73 9.25
C GLY A 320 1.88 -22.09 8.89
N ASP A 321 1.87 -20.88 8.28
CA ASP A 321 3.07 -20.16 7.81
C ASP A 321 4.27 -20.34 8.74
N ASN A 322 5.43 -20.64 8.14
CA ASN A 322 6.68 -20.93 8.84
C ASN A 322 7.85 -20.06 8.36
N TRP A 323 7.63 -19.18 7.35
CA TRP A 323 8.68 -18.51 6.58
C TRP A 323 8.52 -16.99 6.54
N ASP A 324 7.62 -16.42 7.34
CA ASP A 324 7.28 -14.98 7.30
C ASP A 324 6.60 -14.59 5.97
N PHE A 325 5.72 -15.46 5.47
CA PHE A 325 4.90 -15.13 4.32
C PHE A 325 3.63 -14.42 4.80
N ASP A 326 3.52 -13.15 4.42
CA ASP A 326 2.31 -12.36 4.65
C ASP A 326 1.35 -12.48 3.46
N SER A 327 0.08 -12.17 3.67
CA SER A 327 -0.91 -11.94 2.60
C SER A 327 -1.44 -10.51 2.62
N VAL A 328 -0.69 -9.57 3.17
CA VAL A 328 -1.03 -8.14 3.23
C VAL A 328 -0.59 -7.36 2.01
N GLN A 329 0.00 -8.01 0.99
CA GLN A 329 0.38 -7.36 -0.25
C GLN A 329 -0.86 -6.80 -0.96
N HIS A 330 -0.62 -5.87 -1.87
CA HIS A 330 -1.65 -5.15 -2.61
C HIS A 330 -2.71 -6.10 -3.21
N LEU A 331 -3.98 -5.84 -2.93
CA LEU A 331 -5.14 -6.57 -3.43
C LEU A 331 -5.78 -5.80 -4.59
N ILE A 332 -6.07 -6.47 -5.69
CA ILE A 332 -6.77 -5.86 -6.84
C ILE A 332 -8.08 -6.59 -7.11
N LEU A 333 -9.17 -5.84 -7.25
CA LEU A 333 -10.45 -6.37 -7.71
C LEU A 333 -10.59 -6.16 -9.22
N ALA A 334 -11.05 -7.20 -9.92
CA ALA A 334 -11.34 -7.12 -11.34
C ALA A 334 -12.53 -8.02 -11.74
N ASP A 335 -13.11 -7.73 -12.89
CA ASP A 335 -14.05 -8.62 -13.57
C ASP A 335 -13.34 -9.23 -14.77
N LEU A 336 -13.15 -10.55 -14.76
CA LEU A 336 -12.40 -11.30 -15.77
C LEU A 336 -13.28 -12.34 -16.43
N THR A 337 -13.01 -12.63 -17.70
CA THR A 337 -13.60 -13.80 -18.38
C THR A 337 -12.64 -14.97 -18.24
N ILE A 338 -13.01 -15.97 -17.45
CA ILE A 338 -12.21 -17.18 -17.20
C ILE A 338 -12.99 -18.39 -17.70
N ASN A 339 -12.39 -19.16 -18.61
CA ASN A 339 -13.04 -20.32 -19.25
C ASN A 339 -14.41 -19.95 -19.89
N GLY A 340 -14.47 -18.78 -20.56
CA GLY A 340 -15.68 -18.28 -21.22
C GLY A 340 -16.77 -17.77 -20.28
N ARG A 341 -16.53 -17.68 -18.96
CA ARG A 341 -17.50 -17.22 -17.96
C ARG A 341 -17.01 -15.93 -17.28
N PRO A 342 -17.88 -14.92 -17.10
CA PRO A 342 -17.54 -13.74 -16.31
C PRO A 342 -17.37 -14.12 -14.83
N ARG A 343 -16.29 -13.68 -14.23
CA ARG A 343 -15.94 -13.93 -12.82
C ARG A 343 -15.54 -12.62 -12.15
N LYS A 344 -16.11 -12.36 -10.99
CA LYS A 344 -15.70 -11.29 -10.10
C LYS A 344 -14.54 -11.80 -9.25
N VAL A 345 -13.34 -11.27 -9.43
CA VAL A 345 -12.14 -11.81 -8.80
C VAL A 345 -11.44 -10.81 -7.89
N ILE A 346 -10.74 -11.35 -6.91
CA ILE A 346 -9.68 -10.68 -6.15
C ILE A 346 -8.36 -11.33 -6.52
N MET A 347 -7.35 -10.51 -6.77
CA MET A 347 -6.04 -10.93 -7.25
C MET A 347 -4.95 -10.43 -6.32
N GLN A 348 -3.94 -11.27 -6.10
CA GLN A 348 -2.77 -10.92 -5.28
C GLN A 348 -1.50 -11.60 -5.80
N ALA A 349 -0.44 -10.80 -6.03
CA ALA A 349 0.93 -11.31 -6.05
C ALA A 349 1.41 -11.38 -4.61
N ASN A 350 1.72 -12.57 -4.11
CA ASN A 350 2.03 -12.78 -2.71
C ASN A 350 3.55 -12.86 -2.44
N LYS A 351 3.96 -12.67 -1.18
CA LYS A 351 5.35 -12.86 -0.72
C LYS A 351 5.89 -14.24 -1.10
N ASP A 352 5.04 -15.25 -1.05
CA ASP A 352 5.35 -16.66 -1.31
C ASP A 352 5.69 -17.00 -2.77
N ALA A 353 5.63 -16.02 -3.66
CA ALA A 353 5.90 -16.06 -5.10
C ALA A 353 4.80 -16.64 -5.98
N PHE A 354 3.59 -16.87 -5.48
CA PHE A 354 2.45 -17.22 -6.31
C PHE A 354 1.54 -16.01 -6.55
N TYR A 355 0.96 -15.96 -7.76
CA TYR A 355 -0.09 -15.04 -8.13
C TYR A 355 -1.44 -15.71 -7.99
N TYR A 356 -2.24 -15.28 -7.03
CA TYR A 356 -3.53 -15.89 -6.71
C TYR A 356 -4.68 -15.16 -7.39
N VAL A 357 -5.66 -15.93 -7.85
CA VAL A 357 -6.97 -15.47 -8.35
C VAL A 357 -8.05 -16.22 -7.57
N VAL A 358 -8.87 -15.48 -6.85
CA VAL A 358 -9.93 -15.99 -5.99
C VAL A 358 -11.25 -15.32 -6.36
N ASP A 359 -12.36 -16.04 -6.33
CA ASP A 359 -13.69 -15.47 -6.49
C ASP A 359 -14.00 -14.52 -5.32
N ARG A 360 -14.17 -13.22 -5.59
CA ARG A 360 -14.28 -12.24 -4.51
C ARG A 360 -15.63 -12.26 -3.79
N ILE A 361 -16.63 -12.96 -4.33
CA ILE A 361 -17.95 -13.09 -3.70
C ILE A 361 -17.99 -14.26 -2.72
N SER A 362 -17.40 -15.39 -3.13
CA SER A 362 -17.49 -16.66 -2.37
C SER A 362 -16.19 -17.05 -1.65
N GLY A 363 -15.04 -16.45 -1.98
CA GLY A 363 -13.74 -16.90 -1.51
C GLY A 363 -13.23 -18.18 -2.18
N GLN A 364 -13.92 -18.68 -3.20
CA GLN A 364 -13.50 -19.89 -3.91
C GLN A 364 -12.19 -19.65 -4.66
N PHE A 365 -11.21 -20.52 -4.44
CA PHE A 365 -9.99 -20.55 -5.25
C PHE A 365 -10.31 -20.79 -6.73
N ILE A 366 -9.67 -20.03 -7.61
CA ILE A 366 -9.81 -20.17 -9.05
C ILE A 366 -8.51 -20.70 -9.67
N SER A 367 -7.40 -20.02 -9.41
CA SER A 367 -6.09 -20.41 -9.94
C SER A 367 -4.95 -19.74 -9.19
N ALA A 368 -3.75 -20.32 -9.28
CA ALA A 368 -2.50 -19.68 -8.88
C ALA A 368 -1.34 -20.21 -9.74
N GLY A 369 -0.35 -19.34 -10.00
CA GLY A 369 0.87 -19.68 -10.72
C GLY A 369 2.09 -18.99 -10.15
N PRO A 370 3.29 -19.62 -10.22
CA PRO A 370 4.51 -19.05 -9.66
C PRO A 370 5.08 -17.96 -10.58
N PHE A 371 5.13 -16.71 -10.11
CA PHE A 371 5.70 -15.59 -10.86
C PHE A 371 7.20 -15.36 -10.57
N SER A 372 7.75 -16.06 -9.58
CA SER A 372 9.19 -16.06 -9.23
C SER A 372 9.60 -17.46 -8.78
N GLN A 373 10.88 -17.62 -8.42
CA GLN A 373 11.42 -18.90 -7.95
C GLN A 373 10.84 -19.30 -6.59
N VAL A 374 10.39 -20.55 -6.48
CA VAL A 374 9.80 -21.15 -5.27
C VAL A 374 10.51 -22.45 -4.93
N THR A 375 10.99 -22.61 -3.70
CA THR A 375 11.54 -23.88 -3.17
C THR A 375 10.73 -24.41 -1.97
N TRP A 376 9.88 -23.60 -1.34
CA TRP A 376 9.08 -23.98 -0.18
C TRP A 376 7.88 -24.89 -0.52
N ALA A 377 7.42 -24.85 -1.77
CA ALA A 377 6.27 -25.63 -2.26
C ALA A 377 6.52 -26.19 -3.67
N LYS A 378 5.83 -27.26 -4.01
CA LYS A 378 5.81 -27.92 -5.35
C LYS A 378 4.73 -27.32 -6.27
N GLY A 379 3.87 -26.46 -5.75
CA GLY A 379 2.75 -25.84 -6.44
C GLY A 379 1.55 -25.63 -5.52
N ILE A 380 0.44 -25.17 -6.11
CA ILE A 380 -0.85 -25.06 -5.45
C ILE A 380 -1.77 -26.15 -6.00
N ASP A 381 -2.41 -26.92 -5.13
CA ASP A 381 -3.38 -27.94 -5.53
C ASP A 381 -4.60 -27.28 -6.21
N PRO A 382 -4.88 -27.55 -7.48
CA PRO A 382 -5.94 -26.89 -8.21
C PRO A 382 -7.35 -27.22 -7.72
N LYS A 383 -7.53 -28.29 -6.92
CA LYS A 383 -8.83 -28.69 -6.37
C LYS A 383 -9.13 -27.98 -5.06
N THR A 384 -8.12 -27.85 -4.22
CA THR A 384 -8.28 -27.33 -2.85
C THR A 384 -7.80 -25.88 -2.69
N GLY A 385 -6.96 -25.41 -3.61
CA GLY A 385 -6.28 -24.11 -3.48
C GLY A 385 -5.19 -24.09 -2.41
N ARG A 386 -4.84 -25.25 -1.82
CA ARG A 386 -3.81 -25.32 -0.77
C ARG A 386 -2.42 -25.56 -1.37
N PRO A 387 -1.36 -25.01 -0.78
CA PRO A 387 0.00 -25.29 -1.23
C PRO A 387 0.36 -26.78 -1.01
N ILE A 388 1.04 -27.35 -2.01
CA ILE A 388 1.69 -28.66 -1.90
C ILE A 388 3.10 -28.39 -1.37
N VAL A 389 3.23 -28.31 -0.06
CA VAL A 389 4.46 -27.91 0.63
C VAL A 389 5.57 -28.94 0.40
N ASN A 390 6.80 -28.50 0.20
CA ASN A 390 7.98 -29.32 0.26
C ASN A 390 8.27 -29.69 1.72
N GLU A 391 8.25 -31.00 2.04
CA GLU A 391 8.55 -31.49 3.39
C GLU A 391 9.94 -31.04 3.87
N GLU A 392 10.89 -30.98 2.94
CA GLU A 392 12.27 -30.57 3.19
C GLU A 392 12.41 -29.07 3.48
N ALA A 393 11.40 -28.25 3.14
CA ALA A 393 11.43 -26.80 3.40
C ALA A 393 11.17 -26.46 4.87
N PHE A 394 10.61 -27.38 5.65
CA PHE A 394 10.49 -27.19 7.08
C PHE A 394 11.86 -27.27 7.76
N TYR A 395 12.15 -26.30 8.61
CA TYR A 395 13.43 -26.17 9.29
C TYR A 395 13.31 -26.48 10.78
N GLY A 396 14.36 -27.17 11.30
CA GLY A 396 14.64 -27.31 12.72
C GLY A 396 15.84 -26.43 13.07
N THR A 397 16.70 -26.93 13.96
CA THR A 397 17.98 -26.28 14.33
C THR A 397 18.99 -26.26 13.18
N ASP A 398 18.88 -27.22 12.24
CA ASP A 398 19.72 -27.27 11.04
C ASP A 398 19.19 -26.26 10.01
N ALA A 399 20.09 -25.37 9.57
CA ALA A 399 19.74 -24.32 8.64
C ALA A 399 19.44 -24.85 7.23
N ILE A 400 18.44 -24.26 6.58
CA ILE A 400 18.10 -24.52 5.18
C ILE A 400 17.85 -23.22 4.43
N LEU A 401 18.32 -23.15 3.18
CA LEU A 401 18.07 -22.02 2.29
C LEU A 401 16.73 -22.18 1.56
N ILE A 402 15.82 -21.23 1.73
CA ILE A 402 14.48 -21.22 1.12
C ILE A 402 14.32 -20.00 0.23
N SER A 403 13.69 -20.18 -0.93
CA SER A 403 13.28 -19.14 -1.87
C SER A 403 11.76 -19.19 -2.08
N PRO A 404 11.07 -18.01 -2.05
CA PRO A 404 11.60 -16.76 -1.52
C PRO A 404 11.82 -16.84 -0.01
N GLY A 405 12.65 -15.92 0.51
CA GLY A 405 12.78 -15.72 1.96
C GLY A 405 11.70 -14.77 2.48
N GLY A 406 11.75 -14.42 3.77
CA GLY A 406 10.74 -13.57 4.45
C GLY A 406 10.55 -12.16 3.87
N GLY A 407 11.50 -11.64 3.09
CA GLY A 407 11.31 -10.43 2.29
C GLY A 407 10.34 -10.60 1.12
N GLY A 408 10.05 -11.84 0.72
CA GLY A 408 9.10 -12.18 -0.35
C GLY A 408 9.63 -11.96 -1.76
N ALA A 409 8.97 -12.59 -2.74
CA ALA A 409 9.16 -12.30 -4.16
C ALA A 409 8.45 -11.00 -4.57
N HIS A 410 7.44 -10.61 -3.84
CA HIS A 410 6.72 -9.35 -3.90
C HIS A 410 6.43 -8.90 -2.47
N ASN A 411 6.30 -7.60 -2.21
CA ASN A 411 6.07 -7.09 -0.86
C ASN A 411 5.09 -5.89 -0.92
N TRP A 412 5.31 -4.85 -0.10
CA TRP A 412 4.44 -3.68 0.03
C TRP A 412 4.27 -2.84 -1.24
N SER A 413 5.26 -2.86 -2.15
CA SER A 413 5.24 -2.06 -3.39
C SER A 413 4.03 -2.43 -4.24
N PRO A 414 3.07 -1.53 -4.50
CA PRO A 414 1.83 -1.93 -5.15
C PRO A 414 2.04 -2.34 -6.61
N MET A 415 1.39 -3.41 -7.02
CA MET A 415 1.22 -3.78 -8.42
C MET A 415 0.13 -2.92 -9.08
N SER A 416 0.01 -2.96 -10.42
CA SER A 416 -1.09 -2.37 -11.17
C SER A 416 -1.71 -3.39 -12.12
N PHE A 417 -2.97 -3.18 -12.50
CA PHE A 417 -3.67 -4.04 -13.46
C PHE A 417 -4.30 -3.19 -14.55
N SER A 418 -3.96 -3.46 -15.81
CA SER A 418 -4.56 -2.78 -16.96
C SER A 418 -5.69 -3.63 -17.55
N PRO A 419 -6.94 -3.15 -17.55
CA PRO A 419 -8.04 -3.83 -18.22
C PRO A 419 -7.90 -3.84 -19.75
N LEU A 420 -7.05 -2.96 -20.32
CA LEU A 420 -6.81 -2.89 -21.77
C LEU A 420 -5.89 -4.00 -22.25
N THR A 421 -4.88 -4.38 -21.47
CA THR A 421 -3.97 -5.47 -21.80
C THR A 421 -4.35 -6.79 -21.15
N GLY A 422 -5.20 -6.75 -20.10
CA GLY A 422 -5.53 -7.89 -19.26
C GLY A 422 -4.36 -8.35 -18.37
N LEU A 423 -3.33 -7.52 -18.19
CA LEU A 423 -2.10 -7.88 -17.46
C LEU A 423 -1.98 -7.17 -16.12
N ALA A 424 -1.46 -7.89 -15.14
CA ALA A 424 -0.97 -7.34 -13.88
C ALA A 424 0.55 -7.08 -13.98
N TYR A 425 0.99 -5.92 -13.50
CA TYR A 425 2.40 -5.52 -13.52
C TYR A 425 2.95 -5.56 -12.11
N ILE A 426 3.84 -6.50 -11.86
CA ILE A 426 4.29 -6.89 -10.52
C ILE A 426 5.75 -6.47 -10.33
N PRO A 427 6.06 -5.54 -9.41
CA PRO A 427 7.44 -5.31 -9.00
C PRO A 427 7.92 -6.51 -8.18
N THR A 428 8.96 -7.22 -8.67
CA THR A 428 9.41 -8.47 -8.07
C THR A 428 10.85 -8.38 -7.57
N SER A 429 11.14 -9.12 -6.49
CA SER A 429 12.47 -9.52 -6.08
C SER A 429 12.71 -10.94 -6.57
N THR A 430 13.60 -11.13 -7.54
CA THR A 430 13.77 -12.41 -8.23
C THR A 430 14.75 -13.37 -7.56
N ALA A 431 15.48 -12.91 -6.55
CA ALA A 431 16.50 -13.72 -5.86
C ALA A 431 16.50 -13.45 -4.36
N ASN A 432 15.32 -13.33 -3.78
CA ASN A 432 15.17 -13.26 -2.34
C ASN A 432 15.20 -14.68 -1.77
N SER A 433 16.27 -15.03 -1.09
CA SER A 433 16.40 -16.30 -0.38
C SER A 433 16.82 -16.03 1.05
N PHE A 434 16.39 -16.85 1.98
CA PHE A 434 16.78 -16.73 3.37
C PHE A 434 17.16 -18.09 3.96
N SER A 435 18.23 -18.11 4.78
CA SER A 435 18.64 -19.30 5.53
C SER A 435 17.87 -19.32 6.85
N TYR A 436 16.99 -20.30 7.02
CA TYR A 436 16.17 -20.47 8.22
C TYR A 436 16.74 -21.53 9.13
N ALA A 437 16.78 -21.22 10.43
CA ALA A 437 17.05 -22.19 11.50
C ALA A 437 16.24 -21.83 12.72
N ALA A 438 15.62 -22.82 13.36
CA ALA A 438 14.84 -22.61 14.59
C ALA A 438 15.77 -22.32 15.78
N GLU A 439 15.41 -21.36 16.59
CA GLU A 439 16.08 -21.07 17.86
C GLU A 439 15.82 -22.23 18.86
N SER A 440 16.87 -22.73 19.50
CA SER A 440 16.72 -23.78 20.53
C SER A 440 17.78 -23.61 21.62
N PRO A 441 17.38 -23.45 22.90
CA PRO A 441 16.00 -23.29 23.34
C PRO A 441 15.38 -21.96 22.86
N PHE A 442 14.07 -21.91 22.71
CA PHE A 442 13.36 -20.68 22.38
C PHE A 442 13.53 -19.65 23.52
N ASN A 443 14.06 -18.50 23.19
CA ASN A 443 14.31 -17.42 24.15
C ASN A 443 13.55 -16.16 23.72
N PRO A 444 12.27 -16.00 24.13
CA PRO A 444 11.51 -14.81 23.80
C PRO A 444 12.17 -13.57 24.38
N ARG A 445 12.46 -12.58 23.52
CA ARG A 445 13.04 -11.31 23.90
C ARG A 445 12.00 -10.20 23.74
N PRO A 446 11.86 -9.30 24.71
CA PRO A 446 11.01 -8.13 24.53
C PRO A 446 11.38 -7.40 23.23
N GLY A 447 10.39 -7.14 22.39
CA GLY A 447 10.53 -6.33 21.20
C GLY A 447 11.05 -7.03 19.93
N ALA A 448 11.56 -8.26 19.96
CA ALA A 448 11.90 -9.01 18.74
C ALA A 448 11.79 -10.52 18.98
N MET A 449 10.83 -11.17 18.37
CA MET A 449 10.52 -12.55 18.68
C MET A 449 10.06 -13.35 17.45
N THR A 450 11.03 -13.67 16.57
CA THR A 450 10.75 -14.49 15.39
C THR A 450 10.85 -16.00 15.67
N GLY A 451 11.57 -16.40 16.71
CA GLY A 451 11.90 -17.80 17.00
C GLY A 451 12.91 -18.40 16.03
N THR A 452 13.56 -17.59 15.21
CA THR A 452 14.62 -17.99 14.29
C THR A 452 15.97 -17.37 14.67
N VAL A 453 17.04 -18.12 14.46
CA VAL A 453 18.41 -17.65 14.69
C VAL A 453 18.77 -16.57 13.67
N ARG A 454 19.30 -15.41 14.15
CA ARG A 454 19.76 -14.31 13.29
C ARG A 454 21.14 -13.80 13.76
N PRO A 455 22.15 -13.69 12.90
CA PRO A 455 22.16 -14.18 11.53
C PRO A 455 22.02 -15.70 11.47
N ALA A 456 21.30 -16.19 10.47
CA ALA A 456 21.15 -17.62 10.29
C ALA A 456 22.50 -18.28 9.97
N PRO A 457 22.79 -19.50 10.47
CA PRO A 457 24.00 -20.23 10.12
C PRO A 457 24.04 -20.58 8.64
N THR A 458 25.22 -20.95 8.15
CA THR A 458 25.36 -21.49 6.79
C THR A 458 24.41 -22.68 6.62
N PRO A 459 23.68 -22.79 5.49
CA PRO A 459 22.78 -23.91 5.26
C PRO A 459 23.52 -25.25 5.37
N ALA A 460 23.00 -26.12 6.23
CA ALA A 460 23.52 -27.47 6.43
C ALA A 460 22.91 -28.51 5.49
N ARG A 461 21.78 -28.13 4.84
CA ARG A 461 21.06 -28.98 3.90
C ARG A 461 20.90 -28.27 2.56
N PRO A 462 20.87 -29.02 1.43
CA PRO A 462 20.57 -28.43 0.13
C PRO A 462 19.15 -27.82 0.12
N SER A 463 18.97 -26.75 -0.67
CA SER A 463 17.63 -26.21 -0.94
C SER A 463 16.77 -27.27 -1.63
N PRO A 464 15.46 -27.34 -1.33
CA PRO A 464 14.54 -28.17 -2.11
C PRO A 464 14.52 -27.77 -3.58
N PRO A 465 14.11 -28.69 -4.50
CA PRO A 465 13.97 -28.37 -5.92
C PRO A 465 13.08 -27.14 -6.14
N ALA A 466 13.52 -26.25 -7.03
CA ALA A 466 12.82 -25.02 -7.34
C ALA A 466 11.79 -25.22 -8.48
N ILE A 467 10.67 -24.51 -8.38
CA ILE A 467 9.71 -24.28 -9.48
C ILE A 467 9.63 -22.79 -9.79
N GLY A 468 8.92 -22.44 -10.87
CA GLY A 468 8.77 -21.06 -11.34
C GLY A 468 9.99 -20.53 -12.08
N PRO A 469 9.92 -19.29 -12.58
CA PRO A 469 10.99 -18.69 -13.36
C PRO A 469 12.24 -18.46 -12.52
N PRO A 470 13.44 -18.74 -13.07
CA PRO A 470 14.69 -18.53 -12.36
C PRO A 470 14.94 -17.05 -12.06
N PRO A 471 15.82 -16.74 -11.10
CA PRO A 471 16.26 -15.37 -10.86
C PRO A 471 16.79 -14.68 -12.13
N ILE A 472 16.59 -13.37 -12.22
CA ILE A 472 17.16 -12.53 -13.26
C ILE A 472 18.03 -11.45 -12.62
N GLU A 473 19.18 -11.21 -13.22
CA GLU A 473 20.08 -10.13 -12.83
C GLU A 473 20.08 -9.05 -13.91
N GLY A 474 20.21 -7.81 -13.52
CA GLY A 474 20.25 -6.68 -14.43
C GLY A 474 20.82 -5.43 -13.77
N PRO A 475 20.93 -4.33 -14.50
CA PRO A 475 21.35 -3.06 -13.93
C PRO A 475 20.48 -2.70 -12.71
N GLY A 476 21.11 -2.52 -11.56
CA GLY A 476 20.42 -2.20 -10.31
C GLY A 476 20.03 -3.39 -9.44
N GLY A 477 20.47 -4.63 -9.75
CA GLY A 477 20.36 -5.80 -8.88
C GLY A 477 19.38 -6.89 -9.33
N ARG A 478 18.86 -7.65 -8.36
CA ARG A 478 18.03 -8.85 -8.58
C ARG A 478 16.54 -8.56 -8.48
N GLY A 479 16.07 -7.51 -9.16
CA GLY A 479 14.66 -7.17 -9.28
C GLY A 479 14.18 -7.26 -10.72
N ALA A 480 12.88 -7.35 -10.91
CA ALA A 480 12.25 -7.30 -12.22
C ALA A 480 10.85 -6.70 -12.14
N LEU A 481 10.41 -6.11 -13.25
CA LEU A 481 9.00 -5.91 -13.53
C LEU A 481 8.48 -7.11 -14.31
N VAL A 482 7.48 -7.80 -13.75
CA VAL A 482 6.81 -8.94 -14.40
C VAL A 482 5.43 -8.51 -14.86
N ALA A 483 5.11 -8.73 -16.14
CA ALA A 483 3.75 -8.67 -16.64
C ALA A 483 3.14 -10.07 -16.61
N TRP A 484 2.10 -10.21 -15.81
CA TRP A 484 1.45 -11.49 -15.53
C TRP A 484 0.04 -11.52 -16.10
N ASP A 485 -0.29 -12.58 -16.81
CA ASP A 485 -1.64 -12.86 -17.27
C ASP A 485 -2.40 -13.63 -16.19
N PRO A 486 -3.36 -13.01 -15.49
CA PRO A 486 -4.09 -13.65 -14.40
C PRO A 486 -5.06 -14.75 -14.85
N VAL A 487 -5.46 -14.76 -16.12
CA VAL A 487 -6.35 -15.77 -16.69
C VAL A 487 -5.57 -17.02 -17.09
N ALA A 488 -4.46 -16.82 -17.82
CA ALA A 488 -3.61 -17.92 -18.27
C ALA A 488 -2.62 -18.41 -17.20
N GLN A 489 -2.48 -17.66 -16.09
CA GLN A 489 -1.51 -17.92 -15.04
C GLN A 489 -0.08 -18.06 -15.57
N GLN A 490 0.32 -17.12 -16.43
CA GLN A 490 1.65 -17.13 -17.04
C GLN A 490 2.24 -15.74 -17.20
N MET A 491 3.56 -15.67 -17.18
CA MET A 491 4.33 -14.47 -17.48
C MET A 491 4.27 -14.18 -18.98
N ARG A 492 3.89 -12.95 -19.35
CA ARG A 492 3.86 -12.49 -20.74
C ARG A 492 5.20 -11.85 -21.13
N TRP A 493 5.75 -11.04 -20.25
CA TRP A 493 7.08 -10.47 -20.39
C TRP A 493 7.69 -10.17 -19.03
N ARG A 494 9.02 -9.99 -18.99
CA ARG A 494 9.77 -9.67 -17.79
C ARG A 494 10.95 -8.76 -18.14
N MET A 495 11.05 -7.63 -17.45
CA MET A 495 12.13 -6.68 -17.64
C MET A 495 13.00 -6.61 -16.38
N PRO A 496 14.33 -6.81 -16.49
CA PRO A 496 15.23 -6.66 -15.37
C PRO A 496 15.29 -5.20 -14.94
N GLY A 497 15.31 -4.93 -13.65
CA GLY A 497 15.44 -3.56 -13.13
C GLY A 497 15.28 -3.49 -11.64
N GLY A 498 16.05 -2.59 -11.04
CA GLY A 498 16.02 -2.28 -9.64
C GLY A 498 16.66 -3.33 -8.76
N GLY A 499 17.37 -2.90 -7.73
CA GLY A 499 17.81 -3.73 -6.61
C GLY A 499 16.77 -3.69 -5.51
N GLY A 500 16.30 -4.85 -5.10
CA GLY A 500 15.34 -4.94 -4.02
C GLY A 500 13.91 -4.51 -4.43
N ILE A 501 13.08 -4.24 -3.42
CA ILE A 501 11.68 -3.86 -3.60
C ILE A 501 11.64 -2.41 -4.07
N GLY A 502 11.19 -2.17 -5.31
CA GLY A 502 10.96 -0.82 -5.86
C GLY A 502 9.67 -0.19 -5.33
N GLY A 503 9.41 1.05 -5.71
CA GLY A 503 8.29 1.84 -5.20
C GLY A 503 6.91 1.49 -5.73
N GLY A 504 6.77 0.49 -6.59
CA GLY A 504 5.48 0.07 -7.16
C GLY A 504 5.27 0.55 -8.60
N THR A 505 4.09 0.28 -9.11
CA THR A 505 3.71 0.53 -10.51
C THR A 505 2.47 1.39 -10.67
N LEU A 506 2.35 1.98 -11.84
CA LEU A 506 1.18 2.71 -12.36
C LEU A 506 0.99 2.30 -13.82
N ALA A 507 -0.22 1.86 -14.20
CA ALA A 507 -0.59 1.62 -15.59
C ALA A 507 -1.52 2.74 -16.10
N THR A 508 -1.45 3.06 -17.40
CA THR A 508 -2.28 4.11 -18.01
C THR A 508 -2.89 3.65 -19.33
N ALA A 509 -3.97 4.35 -19.74
CA ALA A 509 -4.61 4.11 -21.04
C ALA A 509 -3.74 4.56 -22.23
N GLY A 510 -2.62 5.26 -21.99
CA GLY A 510 -1.59 5.55 -23.00
C GLY A 510 -0.71 4.34 -23.34
N ASN A 511 -1.10 3.13 -22.96
CA ASN A 511 -0.34 1.89 -23.11
C ASN A 511 1.03 1.93 -22.39
N LEU A 512 1.09 2.57 -21.22
CA LEU A 512 2.29 2.71 -20.44
C LEU A 512 2.18 2.03 -19.08
N VAL A 513 3.31 1.49 -18.61
CA VAL A 513 3.54 1.14 -17.21
C VAL A 513 4.73 1.92 -16.70
N PHE A 514 4.50 2.72 -15.66
CA PHE A 514 5.57 3.40 -14.92
C PHE A 514 5.97 2.57 -13.71
N GLN A 515 7.27 2.45 -13.47
CA GLN A 515 7.85 1.84 -12.29
C GLN A 515 8.90 2.76 -11.68
N SER A 516 8.80 3.04 -10.38
CA SER A 516 9.86 3.68 -9.61
C SER A 516 10.77 2.63 -8.98
N LEU A 517 12.07 2.83 -9.03
CA LEU A 517 13.07 1.88 -8.56
C LEU A 517 13.87 2.44 -7.38
N SER A 518 14.33 1.56 -6.49
CA SER A 518 15.10 1.96 -5.30
C SER A 518 16.44 2.64 -5.60
N ASP A 519 16.95 2.51 -6.82
CA ASP A 519 18.15 3.22 -7.30
C ASP A 519 17.87 4.63 -7.82
N GLY A 520 16.60 5.08 -7.78
CA GLY A 520 16.17 6.43 -8.12
C GLY A 520 15.67 6.60 -9.55
N ARG A 521 15.56 5.53 -10.32
CA ARG A 521 15.01 5.60 -11.68
C ARG A 521 13.48 5.57 -11.67
N LEU A 522 12.87 6.41 -12.48
CA LEU A 522 11.48 6.26 -12.94
C LEU A 522 11.53 5.78 -14.39
N ILE A 523 10.99 4.61 -14.66
CA ILE A 523 11.01 4.00 -15.98
C ILE A 523 9.60 3.87 -16.52
N ALA A 524 9.41 4.19 -17.79
CA ALA A 524 8.20 3.93 -18.56
C ALA A 524 8.44 2.78 -19.54
N TYR A 525 7.58 1.78 -19.46
CA TYR A 525 7.56 0.63 -20.36
C TYR A 525 6.27 0.66 -21.20
N SER A 526 6.33 0.08 -22.42
CA SER A 526 5.14 -0.31 -23.15
C SER A 526 4.39 -1.41 -22.39
N ALA A 527 3.11 -1.19 -22.10
CA ALA A 527 2.34 -2.07 -21.22
C ALA A 527 2.13 -3.48 -21.83
N ASP A 528 2.00 -3.56 -23.15
CA ASP A 528 1.77 -4.81 -23.88
C ASP A 528 3.05 -5.60 -24.14
N THR A 529 4.19 -4.94 -24.40
CA THR A 529 5.43 -5.59 -24.84
C THR A 529 6.57 -5.57 -23.83
N GLY A 530 6.51 -4.70 -22.81
CA GLY A 530 7.58 -4.49 -21.84
C GLY A 530 8.78 -3.71 -22.38
N VAL A 531 8.76 -3.21 -23.61
CA VAL A 531 9.83 -2.40 -24.18
C VAL A 531 10.03 -1.15 -23.33
N LYS A 532 11.27 -0.90 -22.87
CA LYS A 532 11.61 0.34 -22.17
C LYS A 532 11.56 1.51 -23.16
N LEU A 533 10.65 2.47 -22.90
CA LEU A 533 10.43 3.64 -23.76
C LEU A 533 11.13 4.90 -23.24
N HIS A 534 11.22 5.05 -21.92
CA HIS A 534 11.84 6.21 -21.30
C HIS A 534 12.38 5.88 -19.92
N GLU A 535 13.39 6.63 -19.48
CA GLU A 535 14.00 6.51 -18.16
C GLU A 535 14.41 7.90 -17.66
N ILE A 536 13.96 8.24 -16.46
CA ILE A 536 14.32 9.48 -15.77
C ILE A 536 15.16 9.12 -14.54
N GLN A 537 16.35 9.72 -14.44
CA GLN A 537 17.18 9.71 -13.26
C GLN A 537 16.68 10.81 -12.32
N THR A 538 15.97 10.44 -11.25
CA THR A 538 15.37 11.42 -10.33
C THR A 538 16.41 12.08 -9.40
N GLY A 539 17.59 11.51 -9.28
CA GLY A 539 18.59 11.91 -8.29
C GLY A 539 18.27 11.44 -6.86
N LEU A 540 17.14 10.77 -6.64
CA LEU A 540 16.74 10.19 -5.37
C LEU A 540 17.23 8.74 -5.28
N ARG A 541 17.37 8.21 -4.07
CA ARG A 541 17.70 6.79 -3.84
C ARG A 541 17.02 6.29 -2.59
N SER A 542 16.75 5.00 -2.55
CA SER A 542 16.10 4.25 -1.46
C SER A 542 14.76 4.84 -1.05
N GLY A 543 13.79 4.03 -0.70
CA GLY A 543 12.48 4.53 -0.31
C GLY A 543 11.82 5.36 -1.41
N MET A 544 11.64 4.77 -2.57
CA MET A 544 10.87 5.36 -3.66
C MET A 544 9.41 4.98 -3.51
N GLY A 545 8.54 5.96 -3.35
CA GLY A 545 7.08 5.76 -3.31
C GLY A 545 6.51 5.37 -4.69
N PRO A 546 5.29 4.81 -4.73
CA PRO A 546 4.65 4.43 -5.98
C PRO A 546 4.28 5.65 -6.83
N PRO A 547 4.47 5.60 -8.16
CA PRO A 547 4.06 6.70 -9.04
C PRO A 547 2.53 6.79 -9.14
N ILE A 548 2.04 8.02 -9.28
CA ILE A 548 0.65 8.35 -9.59
C ILE A 548 0.58 9.23 -10.83
N THR A 549 -0.62 9.39 -11.39
CA THR A 549 -0.87 10.36 -12.46
C THR A 549 -2.18 11.09 -12.22
N TYR A 550 -2.24 12.36 -12.62
CA TYR A 550 -3.40 13.21 -12.50
C TYR A 550 -3.43 14.25 -13.62
N ARG A 551 -4.52 14.99 -13.77
CA ARG A 551 -4.65 16.04 -14.77
C ARG A 551 -5.09 17.36 -14.14
N VAL A 552 -4.35 18.42 -14.44
CA VAL A 552 -4.66 19.81 -14.05
C VAL A 552 -4.50 20.70 -15.25
N ASP A 553 -5.45 21.61 -15.49
CA ASP A 553 -5.49 22.55 -16.62
C ASP A 553 -5.31 21.85 -17.97
N GLY A 554 -5.90 20.66 -18.14
CA GLY A 554 -5.82 19.86 -19.36
C GLY A 554 -4.47 19.19 -19.61
N LYS A 555 -3.51 19.26 -18.67
CA LYS A 555 -2.21 18.59 -18.75
C LYS A 555 -2.13 17.39 -17.81
N GLN A 556 -1.66 16.28 -18.34
CA GLN A 556 -1.38 15.08 -17.54
C GLN A 556 -0.01 15.20 -16.88
N TYR A 557 0.04 14.89 -15.60
CA TYR A 557 1.25 14.85 -14.79
C TYR A 557 1.50 13.43 -14.27
N VAL A 558 2.77 13.08 -14.06
CA VAL A 558 3.20 11.89 -13.33
C VAL A 558 3.96 12.35 -12.09
N ALA A 559 3.60 11.86 -10.91
CA ALA A 559 4.24 12.27 -9.67
C ALA A 559 4.66 11.08 -8.81
N LEU A 560 5.75 11.25 -8.06
CA LEU A 560 6.23 10.28 -7.09
C LEU A 560 7.00 10.94 -5.95
N MET A 561 7.05 10.27 -4.82
CA MET A 561 7.92 10.61 -3.70
C MET A 561 9.17 9.73 -3.73
N GLY A 562 10.27 10.22 -3.18
CA GLY A 562 11.47 9.41 -3.03
C GLY A 562 12.53 10.10 -2.19
N GLY A 563 13.59 9.37 -1.92
CA GLY A 563 14.71 9.81 -1.09
C GLY A 563 14.68 9.25 0.33
N VAL A 564 15.74 9.47 1.06
CA VAL A 564 15.95 8.98 2.43
C VAL A 564 16.23 10.16 3.35
N GLY A 565 15.45 10.28 4.41
CA GLY A 565 15.74 11.20 5.50
C GLY A 565 16.99 10.80 6.29
N THR A 566 17.50 11.72 7.09
CA THR A 566 18.78 11.59 7.82
C THR A 566 18.79 10.58 8.97
N VAL A 567 17.65 10.01 9.33
CA VAL A 567 17.53 9.08 10.46
C VAL A 567 17.44 7.65 9.97
N THR A 568 18.52 6.90 10.10
CA THR A 568 18.54 5.45 9.87
C THR A 568 18.16 4.68 11.12
N LEU A 569 17.48 3.53 10.95
CA LEU A 569 17.20 2.60 12.06
C LEU A 569 18.50 2.08 12.68
N GLY A 570 18.52 2.02 14.01
CA GLY A 570 19.55 1.32 14.78
C GLY A 570 20.79 2.13 15.15
N ASN A 571 21.03 3.29 14.58
CA ASN A 571 22.10 4.20 14.98
C ASN A 571 21.58 5.62 15.18
N ALA A 572 20.92 5.85 16.31
CA ALA A 572 20.59 7.19 16.76
C ALA A 572 21.85 7.91 17.28
N GLY A 573 22.83 8.13 16.40
CA GLY A 573 23.83 9.16 16.64
C GLY A 573 23.21 10.54 16.37
N PRO A 574 23.65 11.61 17.03
CA PRO A 574 23.18 12.97 16.77
C PRO A 574 23.76 13.45 15.43
N GLY A 575 23.16 13.04 14.34
CA GLY A 575 23.67 13.37 13.02
C GLY A 575 22.53 13.73 12.07
N ASN A 576 22.03 14.95 12.17
CA ASN A 576 21.33 15.63 11.07
C ASN A 576 22.32 15.95 9.94
N GLN A 577 22.95 14.92 9.37
CA GLN A 577 23.74 15.12 8.17
C GLN A 577 22.79 15.16 6.98
N PRO A 578 22.79 16.22 6.17
CA PRO A 578 22.05 16.24 4.93
C PRO A 578 22.49 15.05 4.08
N THR A 579 21.56 14.19 3.69
CA THR A 579 21.88 13.15 2.72
C THR A 579 21.85 13.76 1.31
N PRO A 580 22.70 13.30 0.37
CA PRO A 580 22.62 13.75 -1.02
C PRO A 580 21.30 13.35 -1.70
N PHE A 581 20.47 12.54 -1.01
CA PHE A 581 19.18 12.02 -1.47
C PHE A 581 18.02 12.53 -0.61
N ALA A 582 18.06 13.79 -0.20
CA ALA A 582 17.00 14.40 0.61
C ALA A 582 15.62 14.14 0.02
N PRO A 583 14.62 13.78 0.84
CA PRO A 583 13.30 13.38 0.36
C PRO A 583 12.59 14.49 -0.40
N LYS A 584 12.07 14.15 -1.58
CA LYS A 584 11.30 15.07 -2.44
C LYS A 584 10.04 14.42 -2.97
N LEU A 585 9.03 15.24 -3.21
CA LEU A 585 7.95 14.96 -4.16
C LEU A 585 8.34 15.58 -5.50
N MET A 586 8.35 14.78 -6.55
CA MET A 586 8.69 15.22 -7.90
C MET A 586 7.52 14.98 -8.85
N THR A 587 7.28 15.95 -9.72
CA THR A 587 6.18 15.92 -10.68
C THR A 587 6.71 16.18 -12.07
N PHE A 588 6.28 15.35 -13.02
CA PHE A 588 6.74 15.37 -14.42
C PHE A 588 5.57 15.66 -15.35
N VAL A 589 5.86 16.34 -16.46
CA VAL A 589 4.90 16.72 -17.50
C VAL A 589 5.60 16.66 -18.86
N LEU A 590 4.86 16.54 -19.95
CA LEU A 590 5.44 16.65 -21.29
C LEU A 590 6.13 18.01 -21.46
N ASP A 591 7.36 17.99 -21.98
CA ASP A 591 8.22 19.16 -22.20
C ASP A 591 8.53 19.95 -20.90
N GLY A 592 8.50 19.29 -19.75
CA GLY A 592 8.91 19.90 -18.49
C GLY A 592 10.40 20.23 -18.48
N THR A 593 10.76 21.45 -18.04
CA THR A 593 12.12 21.98 -18.09
C THR A 593 12.68 22.45 -16.75
N ALA A 594 11.95 22.22 -15.65
CA ALA A 594 12.43 22.57 -14.32
C ALA A 594 13.69 21.77 -13.95
N THR A 595 14.54 22.34 -13.11
CA THR A 595 15.69 21.65 -12.53
C THR A 595 15.43 21.32 -11.07
N SER A 596 15.98 20.21 -10.59
CA SER A 596 15.80 19.77 -9.20
C SER A 596 16.37 20.73 -8.16
N SER A 597 17.20 21.70 -8.59
CA SER A 597 17.76 22.78 -7.76
C SER A 597 16.86 24.02 -7.65
N SER A 598 15.77 24.11 -8.42
CA SER A 598 14.87 25.27 -8.44
C SER A 598 13.72 25.21 -7.42
N ALA A 599 13.72 24.23 -6.52
CA ALA A 599 12.76 24.18 -5.41
C ALA A 599 13.34 24.98 -4.22
N GLN A 600 12.93 26.22 -4.06
CA GLN A 600 13.12 27.03 -2.86
C GLN A 600 11.98 26.82 -1.87
#